data_1690cbb9930bb99ec3b00af05355d03c
#
_entry.id   1690cbb9930bb99ec3b00af05355d03c
#
_cell.length_a   1.000
_cell.length_b   1.000
_cell.length_c   1.000
_cell.angle_alpha   90.00
_cell.angle_beta   90.00
_cell.angle_gamma   90.00
#
_symmetry.space_group_name_H-M   'P 1'
#
loop_
_entity.id
_entity.type
_entity.pdbx_description
1 polymer ?
#
loop_
_entity_poly.entity_id
_entity_poly.type
_entity_poly.pdbx_seq_one_letter_code
_entity_poly.pdbx_strand_id
1 'polypeptide(L)'
;MAKRRRLPALIKDMGLCIFKKPFTREYPAVKVEVPEGYRGRHIFYPEKCISCGLCERDCPAKAIELIEVSGKRMPHFYLDRCIFCYLCEEGCPREAIKLSTNFEMSTTETDELLVNPEEFISKQKTTTDEEKKDVA
;
A
#
# COMPACT_ATOMS: atom_id res chain seq x y z
N MET A 1 -4.48 23.04 37.70
CA MET A 1 -3.85 22.33 38.85
C MET A 1 -3.96 20.84 38.62
N ALA A 2 -2.87 20.13 38.31
CA ALA A 2 -2.85 18.70 38.07
C ALA A 2 -3.01 17.97 39.42
N LYS A 3 -4.11 17.24 39.55
CA LYS A 3 -4.42 16.42 40.72
C LYS A 3 -3.35 15.32 40.85
N ARG A 4 -2.43 15.40 41.82
CA ARG A 4 -1.43 14.37 42.09
C ARG A 4 -2.16 13.04 42.28
N ARG A 5 -2.02 12.12 41.31
CA ARG A 5 -2.49 10.72 41.46
C ARG A 5 -1.77 10.11 42.65
N ARG A 6 -2.52 9.68 43.64
CA ARG A 6 -1.95 9.09 44.86
C ARG A 6 -1.34 7.71 44.53
N LEU A 7 -0.19 7.38 45.08
CA LEU A 7 0.51 6.12 44.88
C LEU A 7 -0.38 4.86 44.90
N PRO A 8 -1.39 4.77 45.82
CA PRO A 8 -2.30 3.60 45.86
C PRO A 8 -3.16 3.45 44.60
N ALA A 9 -3.46 4.54 43.89
CA ALA A 9 -4.20 4.45 42.61
C ALA A 9 -3.32 3.85 41.51
N LEU A 10 -2.03 4.19 41.45
CA LEU A 10 -1.09 3.60 40.52
C LEU A 10 -0.89 2.10 40.72
N ILE A 11 -0.73 1.67 41.98
CA ILE A 11 -0.58 0.25 42.32
C ILE A 11 -1.83 -0.54 41.90
N LYS A 12 -3.02 0.01 42.15
CA LYS A 12 -4.28 -0.60 41.72
C LYS A 12 -4.37 -0.72 40.22
N ASP A 13 -4.01 0.33 39.47
CA ASP A 13 -4.04 0.34 38.01
C ASP A 13 -3.04 -0.66 37.43
N MET A 14 -1.83 -0.77 38.01
CA MET A 14 -0.83 -1.77 37.63
C MET A 14 -1.33 -3.20 37.88
N GLY A 15 -1.94 -3.46 39.05
CA GLY A 15 -2.52 -4.76 39.37
C GLY A 15 -3.64 -5.17 38.40
N LEU A 16 -4.49 -4.22 38.01
CA LEU A 16 -5.54 -4.47 37.04
C LEU A 16 -5.01 -4.76 35.64
N CYS A 17 -3.85 -4.21 35.26
CA CYS A 17 -3.26 -4.46 33.96
C CYS A 17 -2.79 -5.91 33.78
N ILE A 18 -2.42 -6.62 34.88
CA ILE A 18 -2.00 -8.03 34.84
C ILE A 18 -3.17 -8.93 34.42
N PHE A 19 -4.40 -8.58 34.80
CA PHE A 19 -5.61 -9.37 34.52
C PHE A 19 -6.35 -8.93 33.28
N LYS A 20 -5.98 -7.78 32.67
CA LYS A 20 -6.60 -7.32 31.43
C LYS A 20 -6.00 -8.03 30.22
N LYS A 21 -6.86 -8.42 29.30
CA LYS A 21 -6.42 -8.95 28.00
C LYS A 21 -5.56 -7.89 27.28
N PRO A 22 -4.40 -8.26 26.70
CA PRO A 22 -3.58 -7.33 25.95
C PRO A 22 -4.34 -6.76 24.76
N PHE A 23 -4.08 -5.50 24.44
CA PHE A 23 -4.68 -4.79 23.31
C PHE A 23 -3.89 -5.01 22.00
N THR A 24 -2.72 -5.60 22.12
CA THR A 24 -1.83 -5.92 20.99
C THR A 24 -2.32 -7.13 20.23
N ARG A 25 -2.07 -7.15 18.92
CA ARG A 25 -2.31 -8.31 18.06
C ARG A 25 -1.01 -9.04 17.80
N GLU A 26 -1.07 -10.33 17.68
CA GLU A 26 0.09 -11.21 17.46
C GLU A 26 0.39 -11.31 15.95
N TYR A 27 0.61 -10.16 15.31
CA TYR A 27 1.06 -10.14 13.93
C TYR A 27 2.53 -10.61 13.85
N PRO A 28 2.94 -11.43 12.88
CA PRO A 28 2.20 -11.89 11.67
C PRO A 28 1.39 -13.18 11.86
N ALA A 29 1.40 -13.81 13.06
CA ALA A 29 0.69 -15.06 13.30
C ALA A 29 -0.83 -14.92 13.14
N VAL A 30 -1.37 -13.78 13.58
CA VAL A 30 -2.78 -13.42 13.37
C VAL A 30 -2.85 -12.26 12.39
N LYS A 31 -3.28 -12.55 11.16
CA LYS A 31 -3.49 -11.51 10.13
C LYS A 31 -4.63 -10.58 10.51
N VAL A 32 -4.47 -9.32 10.14
CA VAL A 32 -5.48 -8.28 10.35
C VAL A 32 -6.32 -8.17 9.09
N GLU A 33 -7.63 -8.19 9.23
CA GLU A 33 -8.52 -7.82 8.12
C GLU A 33 -8.31 -6.34 7.78
N VAL A 34 -8.01 -6.09 6.51
CA VAL A 34 -7.77 -4.75 6.01
C VAL A 34 -9.12 -4.17 5.57
N PRO A 35 -9.50 -2.96 6.05
CA PRO A 35 -10.77 -2.35 5.67
C PRO A 35 -10.81 -1.99 4.19
N GLU A 36 -12.01 -1.98 3.62
CA GLU A 36 -12.25 -1.48 2.26
C GLU A 36 -11.75 -0.03 2.13
N GLY A 37 -11.17 0.30 1.00
CA GLY A 37 -10.58 1.63 0.77
C GLY A 37 -9.20 1.84 1.40
N TYR A 38 -8.56 0.79 1.92
CA TYR A 38 -7.18 0.86 2.35
C TYR A 38 -6.26 1.19 1.16
N ARG A 39 -5.29 2.07 1.42
CA ARG A 39 -4.34 2.54 0.41
C ARG A 39 -3.03 1.73 0.50
N GLY A 40 -3.03 0.53 -0.10
CA GLY A 40 -1.88 -0.35 -0.12
C GLY A 40 -1.00 -0.20 -1.36
N ARG A 41 -0.31 -1.27 -1.79
CA ARG A 41 0.58 -1.27 -2.97
C ARG A 41 -0.23 -0.99 -4.24
N HIS A 42 0.34 -0.21 -5.16
CA HIS A 42 -0.28 0.07 -6.46
C HIS A 42 -0.34 -1.17 -7.33
N ILE A 43 -1.48 -1.36 -8.01
CA ILE A 43 -1.63 -2.32 -9.09
C ILE A 43 -1.68 -1.51 -10.39
N PHE A 44 -0.83 -1.86 -11.34
CA PHE A 44 -0.75 -1.18 -12.62
C PHE A 44 -1.17 -2.11 -13.76
N TYR A 45 -2.01 -1.59 -14.67
CA TYR A 45 -2.50 -2.27 -15.85
C TYR A 45 -1.89 -1.65 -17.11
N PRO A 46 -0.80 -2.22 -17.66
CA PRO A 46 -0.10 -1.68 -18.83
C PRO A 46 -0.98 -1.56 -20.08
N GLU A 47 -1.95 -2.47 -20.21
CA GLU A 47 -2.88 -2.53 -21.36
C GLU A 47 -3.79 -1.30 -21.43
N LYS A 48 -4.22 -0.80 -20.26
CA LYS A 48 -5.10 0.36 -20.17
C LYS A 48 -4.34 1.68 -20.28
N CYS A 49 -3.01 1.66 -20.08
CA CYS A 49 -2.19 2.85 -20.08
C CYS A 49 -2.05 3.45 -21.48
N ILE A 50 -2.34 4.74 -21.60
CA ILE A 50 -2.19 5.53 -22.84
C ILE A 50 -0.98 6.47 -22.84
N SER A 51 -0.09 6.33 -21.85
CA SER A 51 1.15 7.15 -21.73
C SER A 51 0.88 8.67 -21.66
N CYS A 52 -0.22 9.08 -21.02
CA CYS A 52 -0.61 10.50 -20.98
C CYS A 52 0.23 11.36 -20.02
N GLY A 53 0.96 10.75 -19.09
CA GLY A 53 1.85 11.46 -18.14
C GLY A 53 1.15 12.17 -16.97
N LEU A 54 -0.16 12.07 -16.82
CA LEU A 54 -0.91 12.73 -15.74
C LEU A 54 -0.46 12.24 -14.37
N CYS A 55 -0.23 10.94 -14.22
CA CYS A 55 0.20 10.33 -12.96
C CYS A 55 1.56 10.87 -12.46
N GLU A 56 2.51 11.13 -13.37
CA GLU A 56 3.80 11.74 -13.03
C GLU A 56 3.63 13.21 -12.63
N ARG A 57 2.85 13.97 -13.41
CA ARG A 57 2.62 15.40 -13.18
C ARG A 57 1.90 15.68 -11.87
N ASP A 58 0.87 14.88 -11.57
CA ASP A 58 -0.01 15.09 -10.43
C ASP A 58 0.54 14.46 -9.13
N CYS A 59 1.70 13.77 -9.19
CA CYS A 59 2.33 13.18 -8.04
C CYS A 59 3.03 14.23 -7.14
N PRO A 60 2.55 14.51 -5.91
CA PRO A 60 3.14 15.52 -5.04
C PRO A 60 4.52 15.12 -4.51
N ALA A 61 4.76 13.82 -4.37
CA ALA A 61 6.02 13.27 -3.88
C ALA A 61 7.06 13.02 -5.00
N LYS A 62 6.69 13.25 -6.28
CA LYS A 62 7.51 12.89 -7.45
C LYS A 62 8.01 11.44 -7.39
N ALA A 63 7.14 10.55 -6.95
CA ALA A 63 7.39 9.13 -6.81
C ALA A 63 7.06 8.33 -8.08
N ILE A 64 6.75 9.02 -9.19
CA ILE A 64 6.41 8.39 -10.46
C ILE A 64 7.27 9.04 -11.55
N GLU A 65 7.95 8.22 -12.32
CA GLU A 65 8.72 8.63 -13.50
C GLU A 65 8.24 7.83 -14.71
N LEU A 66 8.17 8.46 -15.87
CA LEU A 66 7.83 7.77 -17.11
C LEU A 66 9.08 7.21 -17.76
N ILE A 67 9.14 5.89 -17.87
CA ILE A 67 10.22 5.18 -18.57
C ILE A 67 9.71 4.57 -19.87
N GLU A 68 10.58 4.45 -20.87
CA GLU A 68 10.25 3.80 -22.13
C GLU A 68 10.39 2.28 -22.00
N VAL A 69 9.25 1.58 -22.12
CA VAL A 69 9.18 0.12 -22.14
C VAL A 69 8.46 -0.33 -23.38
N SER A 70 9.12 -1.11 -24.22
CA SER A 70 8.55 -1.63 -25.49
C SER A 70 7.96 -0.54 -26.40
N GLY A 71 8.59 0.65 -26.45
CA GLY A 71 8.15 1.77 -27.31
C GLY A 71 6.95 2.57 -26.77
N LYS A 72 6.54 2.33 -25.52
CA LYS A 72 5.54 3.11 -24.79
C LYS A 72 6.15 3.69 -23.52
N ARG A 73 5.78 4.94 -23.20
CA ARG A 73 6.12 5.53 -21.90
C ARG A 73 5.16 5.01 -20.85
N MET A 74 5.69 4.31 -19.85
CA MET A 74 4.92 3.73 -18.78
C MET A 74 5.40 4.25 -17.41
N PRO A 75 4.51 4.40 -16.42
CA PRO A 75 4.89 4.86 -15.10
C PRO A 75 5.70 3.80 -14.36
N HIS A 76 6.81 4.25 -13.80
CA HIS A 76 7.64 3.54 -12.85
C HIS A 76 7.40 4.14 -11.47
N PHE A 77 7.03 3.34 -10.49
CA PHE A 77 6.67 3.81 -9.15
C PHE A 77 7.80 3.55 -8.17
N TYR A 78 8.21 4.61 -7.48
CA TYR A 78 9.16 4.58 -6.36
C TYR A 78 8.37 4.54 -5.05
N LEU A 79 8.15 3.33 -4.49
CA LEU A 79 7.38 3.18 -3.26
C LEU A 79 8.09 3.75 -2.03
N ASP A 80 9.41 3.85 -2.08
CA ASP A 80 10.25 4.48 -1.06
C ASP A 80 9.96 5.98 -0.87
N ARG A 81 9.50 6.66 -1.92
CA ARG A 81 9.12 8.09 -1.90
C ARG A 81 7.61 8.29 -1.86
N CYS A 82 6.83 7.25 -2.14
CA CYS A 82 5.39 7.35 -2.28
C CYS A 82 4.70 7.60 -0.94
N ILE A 83 3.83 8.59 -0.88
CA ILE A 83 3.00 8.90 0.31
C ILE A 83 1.62 8.25 0.27
N PHE A 84 1.37 7.36 -0.68
CA PHE A 84 0.10 6.63 -0.84
C PHE A 84 -1.15 7.53 -0.86
N CYS A 85 -1.06 8.72 -1.48
CA CYS A 85 -2.17 9.66 -1.62
C CYS A 85 -3.21 9.25 -2.67
N TYR A 86 -2.80 8.43 -3.64
CA TYR A 86 -3.60 7.91 -4.77
C TYR A 86 -4.17 8.93 -5.75
N LEU A 87 -3.70 10.15 -5.77
CA LEU A 87 -4.02 11.13 -6.81
C LEU A 87 -3.73 10.61 -8.23
N CYS A 88 -2.75 9.72 -8.37
CA CYS A 88 -2.42 9.07 -9.64
C CYS A 88 -3.50 8.10 -10.12
N GLU A 89 -4.27 7.48 -9.23
CA GLU A 89 -5.42 6.65 -9.56
C GLU A 89 -6.61 7.52 -9.96
N GLU A 90 -6.96 8.49 -9.10
CA GLU A 90 -8.08 9.41 -9.33
C GLU A 90 -7.91 10.23 -10.62
N GLY A 91 -6.66 10.64 -10.91
CA GLY A 91 -6.32 11.39 -12.13
C GLY A 91 -6.19 10.55 -13.39
N CYS A 92 -6.29 9.23 -13.32
CA CYS A 92 -6.08 8.36 -14.46
C CYS A 92 -7.37 8.17 -15.29
N PRO A 93 -7.49 8.74 -16.51
CA PRO A 93 -8.71 8.67 -17.30
C PRO A 93 -9.03 7.26 -17.83
N ARG A 94 -8.07 6.35 -17.76
CA ARG A 94 -8.20 4.97 -18.24
C ARG A 94 -8.21 3.94 -17.12
N GLU A 95 -8.20 4.40 -15.85
CA GLU A 95 -8.15 3.52 -14.67
C GLU A 95 -7.04 2.45 -14.79
N ALA A 96 -5.87 2.88 -15.25
CA ALA A 96 -4.72 1.99 -15.40
C ALA A 96 -3.98 1.74 -14.09
N ILE A 97 -4.28 2.52 -13.05
CA ILE A 97 -3.71 2.38 -11.71
C ILE A 97 -4.86 2.12 -10.76
N LYS A 98 -4.73 1.11 -9.90
CA LYS A 98 -5.73 0.73 -8.90
C LYS A 98 -5.14 0.57 -7.51
N LEU A 99 -5.97 0.78 -6.51
CA LEU A 99 -5.71 0.46 -5.11
C LEU A 99 -5.58 -1.06 -4.91
N SER A 100 -4.74 -1.45 -3.95
CA SER A 100 -4.81 -2.79 -3.39
C SER A 100 -4.91 -2.72 -1.87
N THR A 101 -5.32 -3.79 -1.25
CA THR A 101 -5.32 -3.97 0.20
C THR A 101 -3.97 -4.49 0.71
N ASN A 102 -3.00 -4.71 -0.18
CA ASN A 102 -1.69 -5.22 0.20
C ASN A 102 -0.87 -4.15 0.92
N PHE A 103 -0.63 -4.37 2.20
CA PHE A 103 0.20 -3.52 3.08
C PHE A 103 1.56 -4.16 3.42
N GLU A 104 1.73 -5.46 3.12
CA GLU A 104 2.96 -6.19 3.39
C GLU A 104 4.02 -5.82 2.32
N MET A 105 4.73 -4.72 2.53
CA MET A 105 5.74 -4.18 1.61
C MET A 105 7.11 -4.03 2.25
N SER A 106 7.30 -4.60 3.46
CA SER A 106 8.59 -4.52 4.13
C SER A 106 9.62 -5.38 3.41
N THR A 107 10.75 -4.79 3.07
CA THR A 107 11.86 -5.46 2.40
C THR A 107 13.20 -4.93 2.93
N THR A 108 14.25 -5.70 2.78
CA THR A 108 15.62 -5.29 3.06
C THR A 108 16.33 -4.71 1.83
N GLU A 109 15.80 -5.02 0.64
CA GLU A 109 16.36 -4.59 -0.63
C GLU A 109 15.55 -3.43 -1.21
N THR A 110 16.19 -2.32 -1.50
CA THR A 110 15.53 -1.11 -2.03
C THR A 110 14.90 -1.35 -3.40
N ASP A 111 15.49 -2.25 -4.19
CA ASP A 111 15.02 -2.55 -5.55
C ASP A 111 13.62 -3.18 -5.57
N GLU A 112 13.21 -3.87 -4.50
CA GLU A 112 11.86 -4.43 -4.37
C GLU A 112 10.77 -3.35 -4.13
N LEU A 113 11.19 -2.16 -3.70
CA LEU A 113 10.30 -1.00 -3.58
C LEU A 113 10.11 -0.24 -4.91
N LEU A 114 10.83 -0.66 -5.94
CA LEU A 114 10.64 -0.16 -7.30
C LEU A 114 9.58 -1.02 -8.00
N VAL A 115 8.50 -0.39 -8.41
CA VAL A 115 7.44 -1.08 -9.15
C VAL A 115 7.67 -0.85 -10.64
N ASN A 116 8.33 -1.81 -11.27
CA ASN A 116 8.62 -1.77 -12.69
C ASN A 116 7.39 -2.18 -13.51
N PRO A 117 7.04 -1.45 -14.57
CA PRO A 117 5.93 -1.83 -15.45
C PRO A 117 6.16 -3.19 -16.15
N GLU A 118 7.41 -3.61 -16.33
CA GLU A 118 7.78 -4.90 -16.91
C GLU A 118 7.31 -6.09 -16.06
N GLU A 119 7.32 -5.96 -14.73
CA GLU A 119 6.82 -6.99 -13.83
C GLU A 119 5.33 -7.26 -14.02
N PHE A 120 4.55 -6.23 -14.31
CA PHE A 120 3.12 -6.38 -14.57
C PHE A 120 2.84 -6.99 -15.93
N ILE A 121 3.68 -6.71 -16.93
CA ILE A 121 3.59 -7.35 -18.25
C ILE A 121 3.89 -8.84 -18.14
N SER A 122 4.88 -9.23 -17.33
CA SER A 122 5.24 -10.64 -17.13
C SER A 122 4.24 -11.40 -16.27
N LYS A 123 3.68 -10.78 -15.22
CA LYS A 123 2.69 -11.40 -14.32
C LYS A 123 1.32 -11.56 -14.95
N GLN A 124 0.94 -10.73 -15.92
CA GLN A 124 -0.36 -10.87 -16.62
C GLN A 124 -0.45 -12.12 -17.50
N LYS A 125 0.68 -12.76 -17.84
CA LYS A 125 0.66 -14.05 -18.52
C LYS A 125 0.28 -15.23 -17.60
N THR A 126 0.25 -15.02 -16.27
CA THR A 126 -0.01 -16.09 -15.28
C THR A 126 -1.26 -15.90 -14.43
N THR A 127 -1.94 -14.74 -14.49
CA THR A 127 -3.03 -14.42 -13.54
C THR A 127 -4.43 -14.31 -14.13
N THR A 128 -4.71 -14.98 -15.25
CA THR A 128 -6.11 -15.15 -15.71
C THR A 128 -6.94 -16.09 -14.83
N ASP A 129 -6.32 -16.77 -13.84
CA ASP A 129 -7.01 -17.82 -13.05
C ASP A 129 -7.22 -17.49 -11.57
N GLU A 130 -6.64 -16.43 -11.01
CA GLU A 130 -6.73 -16.11 -9.57
C GLU A 130 -7.69 -14.98 -9.19
N GLU A 131 -8.06 -14.10 -10.12
CA GLU A 131 -9.00 -12.98 -9.85
C GLU A 131 -10.46 -13.40 -9.62
N LYS A 132 -10.79 -14.68 -9.74
CA LYS A 132 -12.16 -15.20 -9.48
C LYS A 132 -12.40 -15.68 -8.07
N LYS A 133 -11.40 -15.66 -7.19
CA LYS A 133 -11.52 -16.20 -5.82
C LYS A 133 -11.68 -15.16 -4.71
N ASP A 134 -11.39 -13.89 -4.98
CA ASP A 134 -11.43 -12.83 -3.96
C ASP A 134 -12.65 -11.91 -4.05
N VAL A 135 -13.65 -12.29 -4.87
CA VAL A 135 -14.97 -11.60 -5.00
C VAL A 135 -16.09 -12.62 -4.81
N ALA A 136 -16.08 -13.32 -3.67
CA ALA A 136 -17.25 -14.13 -3.24
C ALA A 136 -17.41 -14.07 -1.73
#